data_881b8c238dc471a25b3773702d26a886
#
_entry.id   881b8c238dc471a25b3773702d26a886
#
_cell.length_a   1.000
_cell.length_b   1.000
_cell.length_c   1.000
_cell.angle_alpha   90.00
_cell.angle_beta   90.00
_cell.angle_gamma   90.00
#
_symmetry.space_group_name_H-M   'P 1'
#
loop_
_entity.id
_entity.type
_entity.pdbx_description
1 polymer ?
#
loop_
_entity_poly.entity_id
_entity_poly.type
_entity_poly.pdbx_seq_one_letter_code
_entity_poly.pdbx_strand_id
1 'polypeptide(L)'
;MSIDALQAKIRKLKNPSMIGLDPTVELLPPHLLEEAYRTHGQSLEALAAAYETFCGEILQALQGLVPAVKVQRYCFDALGSCGIAAMQLSLIHI
;
A
#
# COMPACT_ATOMS: atom_id res chain seq x y z
N MET A 1 8.48 -5.58 -13.04
CA MET A 1 9.88 -5.62 -12.59
C MET A 1 10.51 -6.94 -13.01
N SER A 2 11.69 -6.90 -13.61
CA SER A 2 12.41 -8.12 -13.99
C SER A 2 13.17 -8.70 -12.80
N ILE A 3 13.51 -10.00 -12.90
CA ILE A 3 14.34 -10.67 -11.89
C ILE A 3 15.72 -10.00 -11.81
N ASP A 4 16.27 -9.59 -12.94
CA ASP A 4 17.57 -8.91 -12.96
C ASP A 4 17.52 -7.59 -12.21
N ALA A 5 16.45 -6.79 -12.37
CA ALA A 5 16.26 -5.55 -11.65
C ALA A 5 16.12 -5.79 -10.15
N LEU A 6 15.41 -6.85 -9.75
CA LEU A 6 15.26 -7.21 -8.35
C LEU A 6 16.61 -7.62 -7.75
N GLN A 7 17.37 -8.45 -8.44
CA GLN A 7 18.70 -8.88 -7.98
C GLN A 7 19.64 -7.68 -7.82
N ALA A 8 19.59 -6.74 -8.77
CA ALA A 8 20.39 -5.52 -8.70
C ALA A 8 20.05 -4.70 -7.45
N LYS A 9 18.77 -4.57 -7.12
CA LYS A 9 18.32 -3.86 -5.92
C LYS A 9 18.76 -4.57 -4.65
N ILE A 10 18.67 -5.90 -4.62
CA ILE A 10 19.12 -6.69 -3.46
C ILE A 10 20.61 -6.44 -3.20
N ARG A 11 21.41 -6.46 -4.26
CA ARG A 11 22.86 -6.22 -4.15
C ARG A 11 23.16 -4.79 -3.70
N LYS A 12 22.44 -3.80 -4.27
CA LYS A 12 22.64 -2.38 -3.95
C LYS A 12 22.31 -2.08 -2.49
N LEU A 13 21.17 -2.60 -2.02
CA LEU A 13 20.69 -2.35 -0.66
C LEU A 13 21.28 -3.30 0.37
N LYS A 14 21.91 -4.40 -0.08
CA LYS A 14 22.43 -5.48 0.79
C LYS A 14 21.33 -6.02 1.71
N ASN A 15 20.12 -6.10 1.18
CA ASN A 15 18.93 -6.49 1.93
C ASN A 15 18.03 -7.34 1.04
N PRO A 16 17.89 -8.65 1.30
CA PRO A 16 17.01 -9.52 0.53
C PRO A 16 15.55 -9.52 1.00
N SER A 17 15.21 -8.67 1.96
CA SER A 17 13.88 -8.67 2.58
C SER A 17 12.80 -8.16 1.63
N MET A 18 11.59 -8.65 1.83
CA MET A 18 10.39 -8.18 1.15
C MET A 18 9.34 -7.84 2.22
N ILE A 19 8.69 -6.69 2.09
CA ILE A 19 7.66 -6.26 3.01
C ILE A 19 6.29 -6.61 2.41
N GLY A 20 5.45 -7.28 3.20
CA GLY A 20 4.06 -7.52 2.85
C GLY A 20 3.20 -6.29 3.12
N LEU A 21 2.36 -5.93 2.16
CA LEU A 21 1.44 -4.80 2.28
C LEU A 21 0.01 -5.32 2.29
N ASP A 22 -0.50 -5.59 3.49
CA ASP A 22 -1.78 -6.25 3.73
C ASP A 22 -2.70 -5.32 4.52
N PRO A 23 -3.26 -4.25 3.91
CA PRO A 23 -4.07 -3.30 4.66
C PRO A 23 -5.39 -3.92 5.10
N THR A 24 -5.76 -3.67 6.35
CA THR A 24 -7.07 -4.01 6.90
C THR A 24 -7.56 -2.83 7.72
N VAL A 25 -8.88 -2.75 7.92
CA VAL A 25 -9.47 -1.65 8.68
C VAL A 25 -8.88 -1.58 10.10
N GLU A 26 -8.64 -2.74 10.72
CA GLU A 26 -8.11 -2.83 12.08
C GLU A 26 -6.69 -2.31 12.19
N LEU A 27 -5.91 -2.37 11.11
CA LEU A 27 -4.53 -1.91 11.10
C LEU A 27 -4.39 -0.44 10.77
N LEU A 28 -5.44 0.19 10.24
CA LEU A 28 -5.38 1.62 9.89
C LEU A 28 -5.26 2.48 11.13
N PRO A 29 -4.36 3.48 11.12
CA PRO A 29 -4.35 4.46 12.20
C PRO A 29 -5.70 5.18 12.29
N PRO A 30 -6.26 5.36 13.49
CA PRO A 30 -7.58 5.97 13.65
C PRO A 30 -7.71 7.34 12.99
N HIS A 31 -6.66 8.16 13.00
CA HIS A 31 -6.72 9.50 12.40
C HIS A 31 -6.90 9.47 10.88
N LEU A 32 -6.34 8.47 10.18
CA LEU A 32 -6.52 8.32 8.74
C LEU A 32 -7.97 7.93 8.41
N LEU A 33 -8.53 7.04 9.21
CA LEU A 33 -9.91 6.58 9.02
C LEU A 33 -10.90 7.71 9.30
N GLU A 34 -10.69 8.48 10.37
CA GLU A 34 -11.54 9.61 10.70
C GLU A 34 -11.50 10.68 9.61
N GLU A 35 -10.32 10.99 9.10
CA GLU A 35 -10.16 11.95 8.02
C GLU A 35 -10.86 11.50 6.74
N ALA A 36 -10.73 10.22 6.39
CA ALA A 36 -11.40 9.65 5.23
C ALA A 36 -12.91 9.72 5.37
N TYR A 37 -13.44 9.40 6.55
CA TYR A 37 -14.88 9.48 6.83
C TYR A 37 -15.39 10.92 6.78
N ARG A 38 -14.58 11.87 7.22
CA ARG A 38 -14.95 13.29 7.16
C ARG A 38 -15.08 13.78 5.73
N THR A 39 -14.22 13.30 4.84
CA THR A 39 -14.19 13.71 3.44
C THR A 39 -15.22 12.98 2.59
N HIS A 40 -15.40 11.67 2.80
CA HIS A 40 -16.17 10.79 1.93
C HIS A 40 -17.42 10.19 2.59
N GLY A 41 -17.64 10.46 3.88
CA GLY A 41 -18.70 9.79 4.65
C GLY A 41 -18.30 8.35 4.97
N GLN A 42 -19.22 7.59 5.54
CA GLN A 42 -18.99 6.18 5.87
C GLN A 42 -19.30 5.32 4.63
N SER A 43 -18.30 5.09 3.81
CA SER A 43 -18.45 4.42 2.51
C SER A 43 -17.23 3.56 2.20
N LEU A 44 -17.34 2.72 1.18
CA LEU A 44 -16.20 1.95 0.67
C LEU A 44 -15.13 2.88 0.08
N GLU A 45 -15.54 3.99 -0.52
CA GLU A 45 -14.62 4.99 -1.05
C GLU A 45 -13.76 5.60 0.07
N ALA A 46 -14.34 5.81 1.25
CA ALA A 46 -13.58 6.30 2.42
C ALA A 46 -12.52 5.30 2.85
N LEU A 47 -12.87 4.02 2.92
CA LEU A 47 -11.92 2.96 3.26
C LEU A 47 -10.83 2.85 2.21
N ALA A 48 -11.18 2.93 0.93
CA ALA A 48 -10.21 2.89 -0.16
C ALA A 48 -9.24 4.08 -0.09
N ALA A 49 -9.74 5.28 0.20
CA ALA A 49 -8.91 6.47 0.36
C ALA A 49 -7.94 6.32 1.55
N ALA A 50 -8.42 5.76 2.66
CA ALA A 50 -7.60 5.50 3.83
C ALA A 50 -6.51 4.47 3.52
N TYR A 51 -6.84 3.40 2.80
CA TYR A 51 -5.86 2.40 2.37
C TYR A 51 -4.80 3.02 1.47
N GLU A 52 -5.21 3.85 0.52
CA GLU A 52 -4.27 4.52 -0.38
C GLU A 52 -3.29 5.39 0.38
N THR A 53 -3.79 6.20 1.31
CA THR A 53 -2.94 7.07 2.14
C THR A 53 -1.98 6.25 2.99
N PHE A 54 -2.47 5.22 3.66
CA PHE A 54 -1.68 4.35 4.53
C PHE A 54 -0.58 3.64 3.73
N CYS A 55 -0.95 3.01 2.62
CA CYS A 55 0.01 2.31 1.78
C CYS A 55 1.03 3.27 1.17
N GLY A 56 0.60 4.45 0.73
CA GLY A 56 1.49 5.45 0.17
C GLY A 56 2.53 5.92 1.18
N GLU A 57 2.13 6.17 2.41
CA GLU A 57 3.05 6.59 3.47
C GLU A 57 4.07 5.48 3.80
N ILE A 58 3.60 4.22 3.88
CA ILE A 58 4.50 3.09 4.12
C ILE A 58 5.50 2.93 2.98
N LEU A 59 5.05 3.01 1.73
CA LEU A 59 5.92 2.87 0.58
C LEU A 59 6.97 3.98 0.52
N GLN A 60 6.60 5.21 0.87
CA GLN A 60 7.56 6.30 0.95
C GLN A 60 8.60 6.07 2.04
N ALA A 61 8.16 5.59 3.20
CA ALA A 61 9.07 5.31 4.31
C ALA A 61 10.05 4.17 4.00
N LEU A 62 9.62 3.19 3.21
CA LEU A 62 10.43 2.03 2.85
C LEU A 62 11.29 2.24 1.61
N GLN A 63 11.08 3.33 0.89
CA GLN A 63 11.83 3.61 -0.33
C GLN A 63 13.34 3.66 -0.04
N GLY A 64 14.09 2.84 -0.78
CA GLY A 64 15.54 2.73 -0.57
C GLY A 64 15.97 1.83 0.57
N LEU A 65 15.03 1.26 1.35
CA LEU A 65 15.33 0.36 2.47
C LEU A 65 15.13 -1.11 2.13
N VAL A 66 14.13 -1.42 1.31
CA VAL A 66 13.84 -2.80 0.90
C VAL A 66 13.76 -2.89 -0.63
N PRO A 67 14.17 -4.03 -1.23
CA PRO A 67 14.20 -4.19 -2.68
C PRO A 67 12.83 -4.47 -3.30
N ALA A 68 11.86 -4.93 -2.50
CA ALA A 68 10.56 -5.33 -3.02
C ALA A 68 9.47 -5.22 -1.96
N VAL A 69 8.24 -5.05 -2.44
CA VAL A 69 7.02 -5.02 -1.62
C VAL A 69 6.01 -5.99 -2.24
N LYS A 70 5.37 -6.80 -1.40
CA LYS A 70 4.30 -7.70 -1.82
C LYS A 70 2.96 -7.09 -1.44
N VAL A 71 2.11 -6.83 -2.43
CA VAL A 71 0.77 -6.30 -2.21
C VAL A 71 -0.23 -7.45 -2.18
N GLN A 72 -1.01 -7.54 -1.10
CA GLN A 72 -2.07 -8.54 -0.97
C GLN A 72 -3.35 -8.01 -1.60
N ARG A 73 -3.64 -8.47 -2.79
CA ARG A 73 -4.75 -7.98 -3.59
C ARG A 73 -6.11 -8.19 -2.91
N TYR A 74 -6.29 -9.30 -2.20
CA TYR A 74 -7.59 -9.60 -1.59
C TYR A 74 -8.02 -8.53 -0.59
N CYS A 75 -7.08 -7.85 0.06
CA CYS A 75 -7.39 -6.77 0.99
C CYS A 75 -8.09 -5.61 0.26
N PHE A 76 -7.70 -5.35 -0.98
CA PHE A 76 -8.29 -4.30 -1.81
C PHE A 76 -9.55 -4.78 -2.51
N ASP A 77 -9.57 -6.04 -2.95
CA ASP A 77 -10.75 -6.63 -3.63
C ASP A 77 -11.99 -6.58 -2.74
N ALA A 78 -11.82 -6.70 -1.44
CA ALA A 78 -12.93 -6.63 -0.48
C ALA A 78 -13.68 -5.29 -0.55
N LEU A 79 -13.06 -4.23 -1.05
CA LEU A 79 -13.65 -2.91 -1.19
C LEU A 79 -14.25 -2.66 -2.59
N GLY A 80 -14.20 -3.66 -3.48
CA GLY A 80 -14.73 -3.54 -4.83
C GLY A 80 -13.84 -2.68 -5.74
N SER A 81 -14.46 -1.99 -6.70
CA SER A 81 -13.72 -1.22 -7.71
C SER A 81 -12.90 -0.08 -7.12
N CYS A 82 -13.39 0.59 -6.07
CA CYS A 82 -12.64 1.67 -5.43
C CYS A 82 -11.40 1.12 -4.72
N GLY A 83 -11.46 -0.10 -4.18
CA GLY A 83 -10.31 -0.77 -3.59
C GLY A 83 -9.25 -1.10 -4.62
N ILE A 84 -9.64 -1.62 -5.78
CA ILE A 84 -8.71 -1.90 -6.88
C ILE A 84 -8.05 -0.63 -7.37
N ALA A 85 -8.81 0.46 -7.51
CA ALA A 85 -8.25 1.76 -7.89
C ALA A 85 -7.22 2.25 -6.87
N ALA A 86 -7.51 2.12 -5.57
CA ALA A 86 -6.59 2.50 -4.51
C ALA A 86 -5.30 1.68 -4.56
N MET A 87 -5.40 0.38 -4.83
CA MET A 87 -4.22 -0.48 -4.99
C MET A 87 -3.36 -0.01 -6.15
N GLN A 88 -3.97 0.28 -7.31
CA GLN A 88 -3.25 0.75 -8.50
C GLN A 88 -2.55 2.07 -8.23
N LEU A 89 -3.21 3.01 -7.57
CA LEU A 89 -2.61 4.30 -7.21
C LEU A 89 -1.46 4.13 -6.23
N SER A 90 -1.58 3.21 -5.28
CA SER A 90 -0.50 2.91 -4.34
C SER A 90 0.74 2.36 -5.05
N LEU A 91 0.55 1.53 -6.08
CA LEU A 91 1.65 0.93 -6.83
C LEU A 91 2.44 1.96 -7.65
N ILE A 92 1.86 3.12 -7.96
CA ILE A 92 2.57 4.19 -8.68
C ILE A 92 3.78 4.67 -7.88
N HIS A 93 3.73 4.60 -6.56
CA HIS A 93 4.81 5.08 -5.70
C HIS A 93 5.99 4.11 -5.58
N ILE A 94 5.88 2.94 -6.16
CA ILE A 94 6.96 1.97 -6.20
C ILE A 94 7.85 2.26 -7.42
#